data_aec1c8778f2bcc8eb009f39b858257bf
#
_entry.id   aec1c8778f2bcc8eb009f39b858257bf
#
_cell.length_a   1.000
_cell.length_b   1.000
_cell.length_c   1.000
_cell.angle_alpha   90.00
_cell.angle_beta   90.00
_cell.angle_gamma   90.00
#
_symmetry.space_group_name_H-M   'P 1'
#
loop_
_entity.id
_entity.type
_entity.pdbx_description
1 polymer ?
#
loop_
_entity_poly.entity_id
_entity_poly.type
_entity_poly.pdbx_seq_one_letter_code
_entity_poly.pdbx_strand_id
1 'polypeptide(L)'
;FLDELLNQIIPQVESSLPQPPTWRGIAGYSLAGLFALWSLWQTDAFDRAASASGSLWFPDFVDRASTAPFAGSPQAVYLSLGKKETKTPNRMMRHVLDDTRAMEALLVERGIPTTLELNPGNHFAQTDLRMARGIHWILTH
;
A
#
# COMPACT_ATOMS: atom_id res chain seq x y z
N PHE A 1 -9.32 10.72 -9.32
CA PHE A 1 -9.68 9.39 -8.78
C PHE A 1 -9.82 9.39 -7.25
N LEU A 2 -8.84 9.92 -6.47
CA LEU A 2 -8.97 9.93 -5.00
C LEU A 2 -10.21 10.72 -4.56
N ASP A 3 -10.45 11.89 -5.12
CA ASP A 3 -11.62 12.71 -4.85
C ASP A 3 -12.93 11.99 -5.19
N GLU A 4 -13.00 11.33 -6.31
CA GLU A 4 -14.13 10.50 -6.72
C GLU A 4 -14.35 9.31 -5.76
N LEU A 5 -13.27 8.65 -5.35
CA LEU A 5 -13.32 7.56 -4.38
C LEU A 5 -13.91 8.03 -3.05
N LEU A 6 -13.43 9.18 -2.54
CA LEU A 6 -13.87 9.71 -1.24
C LEU A 6 -15.29 10.30 -1.26
N ASN A 7 -15.64 11.00 -2.32
CA ASN A 7 -16.87 11.80 -2.34
C ASN A 7 -18.05 11.15 -3.10
N GLN A 8 -17.79 10.05 -3.84
CA GLN A 8 -18.83 9.36 -4.60
C GLN A 8 -18.89 7.87 -4.26
N ILE A 9 -17.78 7.13 -4.47
CA ILE A 9 -17.77 5.66 -4.36
C ILE A 9 -17.98 5.21 -2.93
N ILE A 10 -17.15 5.69 -1.99
CA ILE A 10 -17.24 5.32 -0.57
C ILE A 10 -18.63 5.65 0.00
N PRO A 11 -19.16 6.88 -0.14
CA PRO A 11 -20.50 7.20 0.38
C PRO A 11 -21.60 6.33 -0.23
N GLN A 12 -21.54 6.04 -1.53
CA GLN A 12 -22.50 5.18 -2.19
C GLN A 12 -22.50 3.75 -1.63
N VAL A 13 -21.30 3.16 -1.44
CA VAL A 13 -21.17 1.81 -0.86
C VAL A 13 -21.63 1.81 0.59
N GLU A 14 -21.18 2.76 1.40
CA GLU A 14 -21.49 2.83 2.82
C GLU A 14 -22.95 3.11 3.12
N SER A 15 -23.66 3.81 2.22
CA SER A 15 -25.11 4.04 2.36
C SER A 15 -25.93 2.74 2.34
N SER A 16 -25.38 1.65 1.81
CA SER A 16 -26.00 0.33 1.77
C SER A 16 -25.66 -0.55 2.98
N LEU A 17 -24.74 -0.12 3.84
CA LEU A 17 -24.33 -0.89 5.01
C LEU A 17 -25.33 -0.69 6.16
N PRO A 18 -25.56 -1.74 6.99
CA PRO A 18 -26.47 -1.64 8.14
C PRO A 18 -25.89 -0.73 9.24
N GLN A 19 -24.58 -0.53 9.28
CA GLN A 19 -23.90 0.36 10.22
C GLN A 19 -22.68 1.01 9.53
N PRO A 20 -22.28 2.21 9.92
CA PRO A 20 -21.06 2.82 9.43
C PRO A 20 -19.85 1.93 9.75
N PRO A 21 -18.83 1.87 8.87
CA PRO A 21 -17.60 1.13 9.16
C PRO A 21 -16.84 1.78 10.32
N THR A 22 -16.19 0.97 11.14
CA THR A 22 -15.33 1.45 12.24
C THR A 22 -13.91 1.79 11.76
N TRP A 23 -13.50 1.28 10.63
CA TRP A 23 -12.25 1.58 9.95
C TRP A 23 -12.35 1.26 8.46
N ARG A 24 -11.46 1.80 7.66
CA ARG A 24 -11.35 1.52 6.22
C ARG A 24 -9.95 1.06 5.87
N GLY A 25 -9.88 0.02 5.03
CA GLY A 25 -8.64 -0.44 4.42
C GLY A 25 -8.62 -0.16 2.93
N ILE A 26 -7.43 0.12 2.40
CA ILE A 26 -7.19 0.25 0.96
C ILE A 26 -6.13 -0.76 0.52
N ALA A 27 -6.38 -1.44 -0.59
CA ALA A 27 -5.45 -2.44 -1.11
C ALA A 27 -5.23 -2.25 -2.61
N GLY A 28 -4.02 -2.49 -3.07
CA GLY A 28 -3.69 -2.38 -4.48
C GLY A 28 -2.46 -3.17 -4.89
N TYR A 29 -2.38 -3.46 -6.20
CA TYR A 29 -1.26 -4.13 -6.84
C TYR A 29 -0.53 -3.18 -7.78
N SER A 30 0.80 -3.25 -7.82
CA SER A 30 1.62 -2.46 -8.73
C SER A 30 1.39 -0.93 -8.56
N LEU A 31 0.93 -0.23 -9.56
CA LEU A 31 0.61 1.20 -9.48
C LEU A 31 -0.54 1.47 -8.48
N ALA A 32 -1.53 0.58 -8.40
CA ALA A 32 -2.57 0.68 -7.38
C ALA A 32 -2.02 0.41 -5.96
N GLY A 33 -0.93 -0.38 -5.82
CA GLY A 33 -0.21 -0.54 -4.56
C GLY A 33 0.52 0.73 -4.12
N LEU A 34 1.12 1.45 -5.07
CA LEU A 34 1.65 2.79 -4.82
C LEU A 34 0.53 3.76 -4.39
N PHE A 35 -0.60 3.75 -5.11
CA PHE A 35 -1.75 4.60 -4.78
C PHE A 35 -2.30 4.31 -3.37
N ALA A 36 -2.41 3.03 -3.00
CA ALA A 36 -2.88 2.63 -1.67
C ALA A 36 -1.99 3.21 -0.55
N LEU A 37 -0.67 3.18 -0.71
CA LEU A 37 0.23 3.81 0.25
C LEU A 37 0.17 5.33 0.19
N TRP A 38 0.25 5.91 -1.00
CA TRP A 38 0.22 7.36 -1.21
C TRP A 38 -1.02 8.01 -0.58
N SER A 39 -2.16 7.33 -0.61
CA SER A 39 -3.41 7.84 -0.05
C SER A 39 -3.34 8.09 1.46
N LEU A 40 -2.48 7.37 2.21
CA LEU A 40 -2.27 7.60 3.66
C LEU A 40 -1.68 8.99 3.97
N TRP A 41 -1.00 9.60 3.00
CA TRP A 41 -0.48 10.97 3.10
C TRP A 41 -1.44 12.03 2.57
N GLN A 42 -2.51 11.63 1.85
CA GLN A 42 -3.44 12.56 1.21
C GLN A 42 -4.77 12.70 1.96
N THR A 43 -5.16 11.68 2.72
CA THR A 43 -6.46 11.64 3.40
C THR A 43 -6.38 10.79 4.66
N ASP A 44 -7.20 11.13 5.64
CA ASP A 44 -7.44 10.35 6.86
C ASP A 44 -8.54 9.28 6.71
N ALA A 45 -9.06 9.11 5.50
CA ALA A 45 -10.15 8.19 5.23
C ALA A 45 -9.78 6.71 5.34
N PHE A 46 -8.48 6.38 5.33
CA PHE A 46 -8.01 5.00 5.38
C PHE A 46 -7.11 4.77 6.59
N ASP A 47 -7.45 3.75 7.37
CA ASP A 47 -6.72 3.35 8.58
C ASP A 47 -5.65 2.28 8.27
N ARG A 48 -5.84 1.48 7.23
CA ARG A 48 -4.98 0.35 6.89
C ARG A 48 -4.71 0.29 5.39
N ALA A 49 -3.52 -0.14 5.02
CA ALA A 49 -3.16 -0.27 3.60
C ALA A 49 -2.44 -1.59 3.29
N ALA A 50 -2.76 -2.18 2.14
CA ALA A 50 -2.01 -3.30 1.58
C ALA A 50 -1.47 -2.94 0.19
N SER A 51 -0.15 -2.94 0.05
CA SER A 51 0.56 -2.68 -1.20
C SER A 51 1.27 -3.94 -1.68
N ALA A 52 0.68 -4.64 -2.62
CA ALA A 52 1.28 -5.81 -3.22
C ALA A 52 2.06 -5.42 -4.48
N SER A 53 3.36 -5.71 -4.52
CA SER A 53 4.28 -5.31 -5.60
C SER A 53 4.13 -3.85 -6.00
N GLY A 54 3.95 -2.98 -5.00
CA GLY A 54 3.75 -1.55 -5.21
C GLY A 54 4.88 -0.93 -6.03
N SER A 55 4.53 -0.04 -6.96
CA SER A 55 5.49 0.67 -7.80
C SER A 55 6.26 1.75 -7.02
N LEU A 56 6.88 1.35 -5.87
CA LEU A 56 7.53 2.30 -4.94
C LEU A 56 8.81 2.91 -5.51
N TRP A 57 9.29 2.37 -6.63
CA TRP A 57 10.33 2.97 -7.47
C TRP A 57 9.90 4.28 -8.17
N PHE A 58 8.63 4.68 -8.02
CA PHE A 58 8.14 5.94 -8.59
C PHE A 58 8.99 7.10 -8.05
N PRO A 59 9.46 8.02 -8.93
CA PRO A 59 10.43 9.04 -8.57
C PRO A 59 10.01 9.86 -7.33
N ASP A 60 10.94 10.03 -6.42
CA ASP A 60 10.83 10.85 -5.21
C ASP A 60 9.72 10.42 -4.22
N PHE A 61 9.03 9.28 -4.45
CA PHE A 61 7.91 8.90 -3.58
C PHE A 61 8.36 8.61 -2.15
N VAL A 62 9.38 7.77 -1.98
CA VAL A 62 9.89 7.40 -0.64
C VAL A 62 10.49 8.62 0.07
N ASP A 63 11.23 9.45 -0.66
CA ASP A 63 11.84 10.68 -0.11
C ASP A 63 10.77 11.66 0.37
N ARG A 64 9.73 11.90 -0.43
CA ARG A 64 8.60 12.75 -0.04
C ARG A 64 7.84 12.18 1.14
N ALA A 65 7.59 10.88 1.15
CA ALA A 65 6.93 10.19 2.26
C ALA A 65 7.72 10.33 3.56
N SER A 66 9.06 10.33 3.49
CA SER A 66 9.93 10.45 4.67
C SER A 66 9.84 11.81 5.35
N THR A 67 9.56 12.88 4.60
CA THR A 67 9.52 14.27 5.10
C THR A 67 8.11 14.76 5.42
N ALA A 68 7.07 14.16 4.82
CA ALA A 68 5.69 14.56 5.02
C ALA A 68 5.03 13.81 6.19
N PRO A 69 4.15 14.45 6.98
CA PRO A 69 3.31 13.75 7.95
C PRO A 69 2.21 12.95 7.24
N PHE A 70 1.68 11.92 7.90
CA PHE A 70 0.43 11.30 7.47
C PHE A 70 -0.74 12.28 7.58
N ALA A 71 -1.73 12.13 6.72
CA ALA A 71 -2.98 12.89 6.81
C ALA A 71 -3.85 12.42 7.99
N GLY A 72 -3.76 11.14 8.33
CA GLY A 72 -4.46 10.49 9.44
C GLY A 72 -3.51 9.75 10.37
N SER A 73 -4.01 8.68 10.97
CA SER A 73 -3.26 7.80 11.88
C SER A 73 -3.32 6.36 11.40
N PRO A 74 -2.49 5.96 10.41
CA PRO A 74 -2.47 4.60 9.91
C PRO A 74 -2.22 3.59 11.03
N GLN A 75 -2.98 2.49 11.03
CA GLN A 75 -2.96 1.47 12.08
C GLN A 75 -2.18 0.23 11.67
N ALA A 76 -2.15 -0.11 10.37
CA ALA A 76 -1.44 -1.27 9.87
C ALA A 76 -1.12 -1.14 8.36
N VAL A 77 0.08 -1.55 7.96
CA VAL A 77 0.49 -1.55 6.55
C VAL A 77 1.13 -2.88 6.18
N TYR A 78 0.60 -3.50 5.12
CA TYR A 78 1.19 -4.68 4.51
C TYR A 78 1.91 -4.30 3.21
N LEU A 79 3.13 -4.77 3.07
CA LEU A 79 3.93 -4.66 1.86
C LEU A 79 4.26 -6.06 1.32
N SER A 80 4.25 -6.26 0.02
CA SER A 80 4.81 -7.46 -0.57
C SER A 80 5.55 -7.18 -1.86
N LEU A 81 6.54 -8.02 -2.18
CA LEU A 81 7.33 -7.93 -3.40
C LEU A 81 7.77 -9.32 -3.87
N GLY A 82 7.85 -9.52 -5.17
CA GLY A 82 8.45 -10.72 -5.75
C GLY A 82 9.98 -10.65 -5.74
N LYS A 83 10.65 -11.71 -5.29
CA LYS A 83 12.13 -11.79 -5.19
C LYS A 83 12.87 -11.57 -6.51
N LYS A 84 12.18 -11.72 -7.65
CA LYS A 84 12.76 -11.53 -9.00
C LYS A 84 12.34 -10.21 -9.66
N GLU A 85 11.64 -9.33 -8.98
CA GLU A 85 11.16 -8.06 -9.56
C GLU A 85 12.29 -7.08 -9.88
N THR A 86 13.40 -7.15 -9.18
CA THR A 86 14.61 -6.38 -9.50
C THR A 86 15.30 -6.83 -10.81
N LYS A 87 14.94 -8.01 -11.33
CA LYS A 87 15.48 -8.56 -12.60
C LYS A 87 14.72 -7.99 -13.79
N THR A 88 14.87 -6.70 -14.04
CA THR A 88 14.22 -5.98 -15.15
C THR A 88 15.25 -5.14 -15.91
N PRO A 89 15.08 -4.95 -17.24
CA PRO A 89 15.92 -4.03 -18.00
C PRO A 89 15.70 -2.55 -17.62
N ASN A 90 14.56 -2.20 -17.06
CA ASN A 90 14.25 -0.84 -16.63
C ASN A 90 15.09 -0.46 -15.39
N ARG A 91 15.94 0.56 -15.53
CA ARG A 91 16.85 0.99 -14.47
C ARG A 91 16.14 1.48 -13.21
N MET A 92 15.04 2.21 -13.36
CA MET A 92 14.25 2.73 -12.24
C MET A 92 13.59 1.60 -11.45
N MET A 93 12.97 0.66 -12.15
CA MET A 93 12.28 -0.47 -11.52
C MET A 93 13.24 -1.45 -10.79
N ARG A 94 14.55 -1.43 -11.10
CA ARG A 94 15.53 -2.26 -10.40
C ARG A 94 15.67 -1.92 -8.92
N HIS A 95 15.35 -0.71 -8.53
CA HIS A 95 15.43 -0.23 -7.14
C HIS A 95 14.19 -0.58 -6.31
N VAL A 96 13.19 -1.24 -6.90
CA VAL A 96 11.92 -1.52 -6.22
C VAL A 96 12.07 -2.23 -4.87
N LEU A 97 13.05 -3.11 -4.72
CA LEU A 97 13.30 -3.78 -3.44
C LEU A 97 13.88 -2.82 -2.40
N ASP A 98 14.81 -1.98 -2.80
CA ASP A 98 15.44 -1.00 -1.91
C ASP A 98 14.41 0.04 -1.47
N ASP A 99 13.60 0.54 -2.40
CA ASP A 99 12.52 1.49 -2.14
C ASP A 99 11.44 0.87 -1.22
N THR A 100 11.09 -0.41 -1.44
CA THR A 100 10.11 -1.10 -0.59
C THR A 100 10.64 -1.31 0.83
N ARG A 101 11.92 -1.65 0.99
CA ARG A 101 12.57 -1.76 2.30
C ARG A 101 12.71 -0.40 3.00
N ALA A 102 13.03 0.65 2.26
CA ALA A 102 13.09 1.99 2.80
C ALA A 102 11.70 2.44 3.30
N MET A 103 10.64 2.11 2.56
CA MET A 103 9.27 2.36 3.00
C MET A 103 8.90 1.54 4.25
N GLU A 104 9.25 0.26 4.30
CA GLU A 104 9.05 -0.57 5.50
C GLU A 104 9.73 0.06 6.71
N ALA A 105 11.01 0.42 6.59
CA ALA A 105 11.77 1.03 7.66
C ALA A 105 11.14 2.35 8.14
N LEU A 106 10.72 3.21 7.22
CA LEU A 106 10.03 4.47 7.53
C LEU A 106 8.74 4.25 8.32
N LEU A 107 7.92 3.29 7.90
CA LEU A 107 6.65 2.98 8.56
C LEU A 107 6.89 2.44 9.99
N VAL A 108 7.85 1.53 10.13
CA VAL A 108 8.24 0.97 11.44
C VAL A 108 8.81 2.06 12.36
N GLU A 109 9.68 2.94 11.86
CA GLU A 109 10.23 4.07 12.62
C GLU A 109 9.12 5.01 13.12
N ARG A 110 8.06 5.19 12.34
CA ARG A 110 6.88 5.97 12.72
C ARG A 110 5.90 5.22 13.63
N GLY A 111 6.24 4.00 14.06
CA GLY A 111 5.43 3.20 14.98
C GLY A 111 4.21 2.53 14.33
N ILE A 112 4.16 2.44 13.00
CA ILE A 112 3.08 1.77 12.28
C ILE A 112 3.36 0.25 12.23
N PRO A 113 2.46 -0.61 12.74
CA PRO A 113 2.53 -2.05 12.53
C PRO A 113 2.66 -2.38 11.04
N THR A 114 3.81 -2.92 10.64
CA THR A 114 4.15 -3.12 9.23
C THR A 114 4.77 -4.49 9.02
N THR A 115 4.46 -5.13 7.90
CA THR A 115 5.13 -6.35 7.44
C THR A 115 5.51 -6.24 5.97
N LEU A 116 6.66 -6.83 5.61
CA LEU A 116 7.10 -7.00 4.23
C LEU A 116 7.23 -8.49 3.92
N GLU A 117 6.39 -8.99 3.01
CA GLU A 117 6.44 -10.36 2.52
C GLU A 117 7.17 -10.46 1.18
N LEU A 118 8.30 -11.17 1.15
CA LEU A 118 9.05 -11.44 -0.08
C LEU A 118 8.63 -12.78 -0.69
N ASN A 119 7.87 -12.72 -1.76
CA ASN A 119 7.29 -13.87 -2.45
C ASN A 119 8.23 -14.46 -3.52
N PRO A 120 8.14 -15.76 -3.84
CA PRO A 120 8.79 -16.30 -5.02
C PRO A 120 8.27 -15.66 -6.31
N GLY A 121 9.13 -15.59 -7.34
CA GLY A 121 8.71 -15.16 -8.67
C GLY A 121 8.91 -13.66 -8.95
N ASN A 122 8.41 -13.26 -10.10
CA ASN A 122 8.49 -11.90 -10.63
C ASN A 122 7.21 -11.10 -10.33
N HIS A 123 7.10 -9.93 -10.94
CA HIS A 123 5.96 -9.01 -10.79
C HIS A 123 4.59 -9.64 -11.11
N PHE A 124 4.53 -10.64 -11.97
CA PHE A 124 3.29 -11.26 -12.45
C PHE A 124 2.98 -12.61 -11.79
N ALA A 125 3.82 -13.05 -10.84
CA ALA A 125 3.65 -14.35 -10.19
C ALA A 125 2.65 -14.25 -9.02
N GLN A 126 1.61 -15.11 -9.06
CA GLN A 126 0.64 -15.30 -7.97
C GLN A 126 0.00 -13.97 -7.48
N THR A 127 -0.39 -13.12 -8.40
CA THR A 127 -0.92 -11.78 -8.11
C THR A 127 -2.16 -11.81 -7.23
N ASP A 128 -3.08 -12.73 -7.53
CA ASP A 128 -4.31 -12.98 -6.76
C ASP A 128 -4.02 -13.43 -5.32
N LEU A 129 -3.14 -14.42 -5.16
CA LEU A 129 -2.76 -14.92 -3.84
C LEU A 129 -2.06 -13.84 -3.01
N ARG A 130 -1.19 -13.05 -3.62
CA ARG A 130 -0.47 -11.98 -2.94
C ARG A 130 -1.40 -10.85 -2.50
N MET A 131 -2.39 -10.51 -3.33
CA MET A 131 -3.45 -9.57 -2.95
C MET A 131 -4.30 -10.13 -1.82
N ALA A 132 -4.74 -11.39 -1.91
CA ALA A 132 -5.54 -12.04 -0.88
C ALA A 132 -4.82 -12.06 0.48
N ARG A 133 -3.52 -12.35 0.50
CA ARG A 133 -2.70 -12.31 1.72
C ARG A 133 -2.62 -10.91 2.31
N GLY A 134 -2.39 -9.90 1.48
CA GLY A 134 -2.35 -8.51 1.93
C GLY A 134 -3.67 -8.05 2.53
N ILE A 135 -4.79 -8.34 1.86
CA ILE A 135 -6.12 -8.03 2.37
C ILE A 135 -6.39 -8.78 3.69
N HIS A 136 -6.09 -10.08 3.74
CA HIS A 136 -6.25 -10.87 4.97
C HIS A 136 -5.43 -10.28 6.12
N TRP A 137 -4.18 -9.91 5.85
CA TRP A 137 -3.30 -9.36 6.88
C TRP A 137 -3.85 -8.06 7.47
N ILE A 138 -4.27 -7.10 6.64
CA ILE A 138 -4.85 -5.83 7.14
C ILE A 138 -6.22 -6.00 7.78
N LEU A 139 -6.94 -7.09 7.52
CA LEU A 139 -8.20 -7.41 8.20
C LEU A 139 -7.98 -7.94 9.62
N THR A 140 -6.81 -8.50 9.91
CA THR A 140 -6.50 -9.19 11.18
C THR A 140 -5.53 -8.44 12.09
N HIS A 141 -5.01 -7.30 11.66
CA HIS A 141 -4.08 -6.43 12.41
C HIS A 141 -4.63 -5.03 12.53
#